data_f43305d3aa7b911d3e45a7ab8acc29d0
#
_entry.id   f43305d3aa7b911d3e45a7ab8acc29d0
#
_cell.length_a   1.000
_cell.length_b   1.000
_cell.length_c   1.000
_cell.angle_alpha   90.00
_cell.angle_beta   90.00
_cell.angle_gamma   90.00
#
_symmetry.space_group_name_H-M   'P 1'
#
loop_
_entity.id
_entity.type
_entity.pdbx_description
1 polymer ?
#
loop_
_entity_poly.entity_id
_entity_poly.type
_entity_poly.pdbx_seq_one_letter_code
_entity_poly.pdbx_strand_id
1 'polypeptide(L)'
;MLALLEHMYMELGVVEEFKINPITMKRWLSTVPRLIHIGFSFPPKTLLQLSMQANYRNNPFHNFRHSFCVTQMMYGMLYLCGLNKALTREELGILLTAAVCHDLDHPGYNNSYQINARTELAIRYNDISPLENHHCAVAFGILNNPETNIFANVSQEVFRRVRQGITSLILATDMARHGEILDAMKRNLEEGFNLEKKEHRETLKMVLIKCCDISNEVRPMSVSEPWVDCLLEEYFNQSDREKEEGLPVAPFMDREKVTKSSAQTGFIKYVLIPMFQTVAKVYPIIDELMVTQLKCALERYEKLQEEEEKRKKTSTELVEAD
;
A
#
# COMPACT_ATOMS: atom_id res chain seq x y z
N MET A 1 12.37 12.10 -2.45
CA MET A 1 11.43 11.04 -2.89
C MET A 1 11.32 10.98 -4.40
N LEU A 2 10.90 12.04 -5.11
CA LEU A 2 10.64 11.99 -6.57
C LEU A 2 11.86 11.56 -7.39
N ALA A 3 13.06 12.09 -7.11
CA ALA A 3 14.28 11.69 -7.79
C ALA A 3 14.65 10.20 -7.56
N LEU A 4 14.30 9.65 -6.40
CA LEU A 4 14.50 8.23 -6.11
C LEU A 4 13.48 7.36 -6.86
N LEU A 5 12.22 7.79 -7.00
CA LEU A 5 11.25 7.09 -7.84
C LEU A 5 11.70 7.07 -9.30
N GLU A 6 12.13 8.22 -9.84
CA GLU A 6 12.69 8.30 -11.20
C GLU A 6 13.88 7.33 -11.37
N HIS A 7 14.79 7.31 -10.40
CA HIS A 7 15.94 6.39 -10.38
C HIS A 7 15.51 4.91 -10.41
N MET A 8 14.53 4.50 -9.59
CA MET A 8 14.03 3.11 -9.56
C MET A 8 13.48 2.68 -10.92
N TYR A 9 12.74 3.55 -11.62
CA TYR A 9 12.23 3.27 -12.96
C TYR A 9 13.36 3.14 -14.01
N MET A 10 14.42 3.96 -13.87
CA MET A 10 15.59 3.88 -14.75
C MET A 10 16.39 2.60 -14.52
N GLU A 11 16.73 2.29 -13.27
CA GLU A 11 17.54 1.11 -12.91
C GLU A 11 16.89 -0.22 -13.31
N LEU A 12 15.57 -0.32 -13.20
CA LEU A 12 14.83 -1.51 -13.63
C LEU A 12 14.60 -1.58 -15.15
N GLY A 13 15.10 -0.60 -15.92
CA GLY A 13 14.94 -0.53 -17.36
C GLY A 13 13.51 -0.23 -17.82
N VAL A 14 12.64 0.22 -16.95
CA VAL A 14 11.22 0.51 -17.21
C VAL A 14 11.08 1.72 -18.13
N VAL A 15 11.95 2.75 -17.96
CA VAL A 15 11.97 3.95 -18.80
C VAL A 15 12.26 3.59 -20.24
N GLU A 16 13.21 2.67 -20.48
CA GLU A 16 13.57 2.20 -21.82
C GLU A 16 12.46 1.34 -22.43
N GLU A 17 11.93 0.39 -21.67
CA GLU A 17 10.90 -0.55 -22.10
C GLU A 17 9.65 0.18 -22.61
N PHE A 18 9.15 1.13 -21.83
CA PHE A 18 7.96 1.89 -22.22
C PHE A 18 8.25 3.16 -23.00
N LYS A 19 9.53 3.42 -23.34
CA LYS A 19 9.97 4.62 -24.07
C LYS A 19 9.46 5.90 -23.41
N ILE A 20 9.56 5.96 -22.06
CA ILE A 20 9.01 7.06 -21.27
C ILE A 20 9.80 8.34 -21.56
N ASN A 21 9.09 9.39 -21.96
CA ASN A 21 9.71 10.70 -22.10
C ASN A 21 10.09 11.27 -20.73
N PRO A 22 11.33 11.75 -20.51
CA PRO A 22 11.77 12.27 -19.21
C PRO A 22 10.93 13.45 -18.68
N ILE A 23 10.39 14.29 -19.57
CA ILE A 23 9.52 15.40 -19.18
C ILE A 23 8.17 14.86 -18.71
N THR A 24 7.61 13.88 -19.43
CA THR A 24 6.36 13.20 -19.05
C THR A 24 6.53 12.48 -17.72
N MET A 25 7.66 11.79 -17.50
CA MET A 25 7.97 11.13 -16.22
C MET A 25 7.96 12.13 -15.06
N LYS A 26 8.64 13.25 -15.21
CA LYS A 26 8.66 14.32 -14.21
C LYS A 26 7.27 14.90 -13.94
N ARG A 27 6.48 15.13 -14.98
CA ARG A 27 5.11 15.64 -14.85
C ARG A 27 4.20 14.63 -14.15
N TRP A 28 4.36 13.36 -14.47
CA TRP A 28 3.60 12.27 -13.83
C TRP A 28 3.94 12.15 -12.33
N LEU A 29 5.20 12.25 -11.95
CA LEU A 29 5.63 12.14 -10.55
C LEU A 29 5.40 13.40 -9.73
N SER A 30 5.54 14.60 -10.30
CA SER A 30 5.64 15.84 -9.55
C SER A 30 4.53 16.85 -9.82
N THR A 31 4.06 17.51 -8.77
CA THR A 31 3.38 18.81 -8.83
C THR A 31 4.38 19.92 -9.17
N VAL A 32 4.68 20.15 -10.42
CA VAL A 32 5.23 21.47 -10.79
C VAL A 32 4.07 22.33 -11.27
N PRO A 33 3.65 23.35 -10.52
CA PRO A 33 2.76 24.37 -11.04
C PRO A 33 3.56 25.15 -12.09
N ARG A 34 3.51 24.78 -13.35
CA ARG A 34 3.80 25.75 -14.38
C ARG A 34 2.60 26.68 -14.45
N LEU A 35 2.79 27.90 -13.96
CA LEU A 35 2.10 29.08 -14.44
C LEU A 35 2.35 29.19 -15.96
N ILE A 36 1.61 28.40 -16.75
CA ILE A 36 1.48 28.66 -18.15
C ILE A 36 0.33 29.65 -18.23
N HIS A 37 0.66 30.92 -18.43
CA HIS A 37 -0.24 31.93 -18.94
C HIS A 37 -0.71 31.48 -20.33
N ILE A 38 -1.66 30.57 -20.39
CA ILE A 38 -2.49 30.33 -21.55
C ILE A 38 -3.84 30.93 -21.19
N GLY A 39 -4.23 31.98 -21.92
CA GLY A 39 -5.46 32.73 -21.72
C GLY A 39 -6.75 31.94 -21.99
N PHE A 40 -6.93 30.83 -21.29
CA PHE A 40 -8.19 30.11 -21.18
C PHE A 40 -8.49 29.90 -19.69
N SER A 41 -9.67 30.43 -19.30
CA SER A 41 -10.23 30.38 -17.98
C SER A 41 -10.62 28.93 -17.60
N PHE A 42 -9.64 28.12 -17.19
CA PHE A 42 -9.90 26.88 -16.46
C PHE A 42 -9.75 27.16 -14.95
N PRO A 43 -10.64 26.65 -14.10
CA PRO A 43 -10.52 26.86 -12.66
C PRO A 43 -9.20 26.26 -12.15
N PRO A 44 -8.49 26.92 -11.21
CA PRO A 44 -7.15 26.55 -10.75
C PRO A 44 -7.04 25.12 -10.14
N LYS A 45 -8.17 24.47 -9.83
CA LYS A 45 -8.22 23.09 -9.33
C LYS A 45 -7.83 22.04 -10.38
N THR A 46 -7.96 22.31 -11.66
CA THR A 46 -7.78 21.32 -12.74
C THR A 46 -6.30 21.03 -13.05
N LEU A 47 -5.39 21.98 -12.84
CA LEU A 47 -3.97 21.78 -13.09
C LEU A 47 -3.23 21.07 -11.93
N LEU A 48 -3.74 21.20 -10.70
CA LEU A 48 -3.13 20.55 -9.52
C LEU A 48 -3.40 19.03 -9.47
N GLN A 49 -4.41 18.56 -10.20
CA GLN A 49 -4.89 17.18 -10.17
C GLN A 49 -4.18 16.22 -11.14
N LEU A 50 -3.15 16.67 -11.85
CA LEU A 50 -2.55 15.91 -12.95
C LEU A 50 -1.29 15.12 -12.57
N SER A 51 -0.86 15.13 -11.31
CA SER A 51 0.34 14.39 -10.89
C SER A 51 0.06 13.42 -9.75
N MET A 52 0.91 12.40 -9.63
CA MET A 52 0.79 11.38 -8.59
C MET A 52 0.78 11.98 -7.19
N GLN A 53 1.76 12.81 -6.87
CA GLN A 53 1.88 13.42 -5.55
C GLN A 53 0.68 14.31 -5.18
N ALA A 54 0.11 15.04 -6.15
CA ALA A 54 -1.03 15.93 -5.92
C ALA A 54 -2.35 15.19 -5.68
N ASN A 55 -2.42 13.93 -6.11
CA ASN A 55 -3.59 13.09 -5.91
C ASN A 55 -3.50 12.21 -4.66
N TYR A 56 -2.50 12.40 -3.81
CA TYR A 56 -2.47 11.86 -2.44
C TYR A 56 -2.93 12.94 -1.46
N ARG A 57 -3.94 12.62 -0.66
CA ARG A 57 -4.43 13.53 0.38
C ARG A 57 -3.45 13.62 1.56
N ASN A 58 -3.60 14.66 2.36
CA ASN A 58 -2.77 14.84 3.56
C ASN A 58 -3.33 14.07 4.76
N ASN A 59 -3.48 12.75 4.59
CA ASN A 59 -3.90 11.85 5.67
C ASN A 59 -2.74 11.59 6.64
N PRO A 60 -2.98 11.19 7.88
CA PRO A 60 -1.93 10.77 8.80
C PRO A 60 -1.09 9.62 8.25
N PHE A 61 -1.70 8.58 7.67
CA PHE A 61 -1.04 7.38 7.18
C PHE A 61 -1.10 7.21 5.66
N HIS A 62 -2.31 7.10 5.07
CA HIS A 62 -2.48 6.87 3.63
C HIS A 62 -2.23 8.14 2.81
N ASN A 63 -0.95 8.49 2.68
CA ASN A 63 -0.44 9.70 2.01
C ASN A 63 0.68 9.35 1.02
N PHE A 64 1.23 10.35 0.33
CA PHE A 64 2.31 10.13 -0.64
C PHE A 64 3.60 9.53 -0.03
N ARG A 65 3.88 9.76 1.26
CA ARG A 65 5.06 9.17 1.93
C ARG A 65 4.89 7.66 2.07
N HIS A 66 3.68 7.20 2.44
CA HIS A 66 3.32 5.78 2.48
C HIS A 66 3.53 5.14 1.09
N SER A 67 2.93 5.70 0.06
CA SER A 67 3.09 5.23 -1.32
C SER A 67 4.57 5.14 -1.76
N PHE A 68 5.37 6.14 -1.41
CA PHE A 68 6.81 6.11 -1.64
C PHE A 68 7.49 4.95 -0.90
N CYS A 69 7.15 4.72 0.38
CA CYS A 69 7.72 3.62 1.17
C CYS A 69 7.35 2.25 0.59
N VAL A 70 6.11 2.09 0.13
CA VAL A 70 5.63 0.86 -0.55
C VAL A 70 6.39 0.63 -1.86
N THR A 71 6.57 1.66 -2.67
CA THR A 71 7.33 1.57 -3.93
C THR A 71 8.81 1.27 -3.69
N GLN A 72 9.41 1.88 -2.68
CA GLN A 72 10.79 1.62 -2.29
C GLN A 72 10.96 0.18 -1.77
N MET A 73 10.00 -0.33 -1.01
CA MET A 73 10.00 -1.73 -0.56
C MET A 73 9.84 -2.69 -1.75
N MET A 74 8.94 -2.39 -2.69
CA MET A 74 8.79 -3.17 -3.92
C MET A 74 10.11 -3.25 -4.68
N TYR A 75 10.77 -2.12 -4.91
CA TYR A 75 12.08 -2.08 -5.54
C TYR A 75 13.10 -2.94 -4.78
N GLY A 76 13.17 -2.81 -3.46
CA GLY A 76 14.06 -3.62 -2.62
C GLY A 76 13.79 -5.11 -2.72
N MET A 77 12.53 -5.54 -2.64
CA MET A 77 12.14 -6.95 -2.76
C MET A 77 12.46 -7.53 -4.14
N LEU A 78 12.28 -6.75 -5.21
CA LEU A 78 12.65 -7.18 -6.57
C LEU A 78 14.14 -7.53 -6.67
N TYR A 79 15.01 -6.77 -6.04
CA TYR A 79 16.45 -7.07 -6.00
C TYR A 79 16.79 -8.19 -5.03
N LEU A 80 16.27 -8.19 -3.82
CA LEU A 80 16.52 -9.20 -2.80
C LEU A 80 16.11 -10.61 -3.26
N CYS A 81 14.98 -10.71 -3.95
CA CYS A 81 14.48 -11.97 -4.48
C CYS A 81 15.03 -12.32 -5.88
N GLY A 82 15.91 -11.51 -6.45
CA GLY A 82 16.43 -11.71 -7.82
C GLY A 82 15.40 -11.55 -8.92
N LEU A 83 14.23 -11.01 -8.60
CA LEU A 83 13.10 -10.84 -9.52
C LEU A 83 13.35 -9.80 -10.58
N ASN A 84 14.26 -8.85 -10.36
CA ASN A 84 14.73 -7.89 -11.35
C ASN A 84 15.37 -8.55 -12.58
N LYS A 85 15.79 -9.83 -12.46
CA LYS A 85 16.36 -10.64 -13.55
C LYS A 85 15.39 -11.72 -14.04
N ALA A 86 14.43 -12.13 -13.23
CA ALA A 86 13.49 -13.21 -13.50
C ALA A 86 12.17 -12.74 -14.16
N LEU A 87 11.75 -11.51 -13.89
CA LEU A 87 10.58 -10.91 -14.49
C LEU A 87 10.95 -10.06 -15.71
N THR A 88 10.00 -9.90 -16.63
CA THR A 88 10.15 -9.00 -17.75
C THR A 88 10.15 -7.53 -17.30
N ARG A 89 10.76 -6.63 -18.09
CA ARG A 89 10.74 -5.19 -17.79
C ARG A 89 9.31 -4.62 -17.79
N GLU A 90 8.40 -5.18 -18.59
CA GLU A 90 6.97 -4.86 -18.59
C GLU A 90 6.35 -5.19 -17.20
N GLU A 91 6.61 -6.38 -16.66
CA GLU A 91 6.11 -6.79 -15.32
C GLU A 91 6.72 -5.96 -14.19
N LEU A 92 8.01 -5.64 -14.25
CA LEU A 92 8.66 -4.75 -13.29
C LEU A 92 8.02 -3.35 -13.28
N GLY A 93 7.74 -2.82 -14.47
CA GLY A 93 7.07 -1.54 -14.63
C GLY A 93 5.63 -1.56 -14.08
N ILE A 94 4.89 -2.64 -14.30
CA ILE A 94 3.55 -2.85 -13.74
C ILE A 94 3.60 -2.85 -12.22
N LEU A 95 4.53 -3.61 -11.61
CA LEU A 95 4.69 -3.69 -10.15
C LEU A 95 5.02 -2.33 -9.53
N LEU A 96 6.00 -1.62 -10.08
CA LEU A 96 6.38 -0.30 -9.57
C LEU A 96 5.24 0.72 -9.72
N THR A 97 4.55 0.72 -10.88
CA THR A 97 3.45 1.65 -11.13
C THR A 97 2.25 1.33 -10.26
N ALA A 98 1.93 0.05 -10.06
CA ALA A 98 0.88 -0.33 -9.11
C ALA A 98 1.22 0.13 -7.69
N ALA A 99 2.46 -0.07 -7.22
CA ALA A 99 2.89 0.33 -5.90
C ALA A 99 2.80 1.85 -5.67
N VAL A 100 3.19 2.67 -6.66
CA VAL A 100 3.10 4.14 -6.51
C VAL A 100 1.67 4.67 -6.63
N CYS A 101 0.74 3.89 -7.22
CA CYS A 101 -0.65 4.28 -7.46
C CYS A 101 -1.66 3.70 -6.47
N HIS A 102 -1.27 2.74 -5.63
CA HIS A 102 -2.21 1.83 -4.97
C HIS A 102 -3.21 2.51 -4.03
N ASP A 103 -2.90 3.67 -3.47
CA ASP A 103 -3.71 4.45 -2.53
C ASP A 103 -4.06 5.86 -3.02
N LEU A 104 -4.02 6.10 -4.35
CA LEU A 104 -4.34 7.41 -4.92
C LEU A 104 -5.72 7.92 -4.46
N ASP A 105 -5.73 9.16 -3.97
CA ASP A 105 -6.92 9.85 -3.47
C ASP A 105 -7.63 9.12 -2.32
N HIS A 106 -6.88 8.37 -1.50
CA HIS A 106 -7.41 7.72 -0.31
C HIS A 106 -8.03 8.76 0.64
N PRO A 107 -9.30 8.59 1.09
CA PRO A 107 -10.00 9.60 1.88
C PRO A 107 -9.66 9.59 3.38
N GLY A 108 -8.84 8.64 3.87
CA GLY A 108 -8.53 8.44 5.28
C GLY A 108 -9.57 7.59 6.03
N TYR A 109 -10.50 6.95 5.33
CA TYR A 109 -11.54 6.08 5.86
C TYR A 109 -11.59 4.80 5.03
N ASN A 110 -11.59 3.63 5.68
CA ASN A 110 -11.48 2.32 5.04
C ASN A 110 -12.77 1.88 4.29
N ASN A 111 -12.73 0.74 3.61
CA ASN A 111 -13.86 0.19 2.87
C ASN A 111 -15.10 -0.06 3.75
N SER A 112 -14.92 -0.51 5.00
CA SER A 112 -16.05 -0.72 5.91
C SER A 112 -16.79 0.59 6.21
N TYR A 113 -16.05 1.68 6.45
CA TYR A 113 -16.66 2.99 6.60
C TYR A 113 -17.40 3.42 5.32
N GLN A 114 -16.78 3.26 4.14
CA GLN A 114 -17.41 3.64 2.88
C GLN A 114 -18.77 2.94 2.70
N ILE A 115 -18.84 1.66 3.01
CA ILE A 115 -20.04 0.85 2.87
C ILE A 115 -21.08 1.22 3.94
N ASN A 116 -20.69 1.29 5.21
CA ASN A 116 -21.61 1.59 6.30
C ASN A 116 -22.21 3.01 6.19
N ALA A 117 -21.40 3.99 5.78
CA ALA A 117 -21.83 5.36 5.55
C ALA A 117 -22.52 5.55 4.19
N ARG A 118 -22.59 4.53 3.34
CA ARG A 118 -23.19 4.59 2.00
C ARG A 118 -22.64 5.75 1.16
N THR A 119 -21.32 5.90 1.19
CA THR A 119 -20.64 6.98 0.46
C THR A 119 -20.82 6.86 -1.05
N GLU A 120 -20.53 7.94 -1.78
CA GLU A 120 -20.55 7.92 -3.26
C GLU A 120 -19.65 6.82 -3.83
N LEU A 121 -18.50 6.55 -3.21
CA LEU A 121 -17.60 5.48 -3.64
C LEU A 121 -18.22 4.09 -3.47
N ALA A 122 -18.83 3.82 -2.32
CA ALA A 122 -19.51 2.54 -2.06
C ALA A 122 -20.66 2.31 -3.07
N ILE A 123 -21.49 3.33 -3.31
CA ILE A 123 -22.58 3.27 -4.30
C ILE A 123 -22.02 3.04 -5.71
N ARG A 124 -20.99 3.80 -6.10
CA ARG A 124 -20.38 3.74 -7.44
C ARG A 124 -19.81 2.37 -7.76
N TYR A 125 -19.21 1.71 -6.77
CA TYR A 125 -18.53 0.42 -6.93
C TYR A 125 -19.29 -0.75 -6.32
N ASN A 126 -20.58 -0.57 -5.98
CA ASN A 126 -21.47 -1.61 -5.49
C ASN A 126 -20.91 -2.37 -4.28
N ASP A 127 -20.29 -1.66 -3.34
CA ASP A 127 -19.65 -2.19 -2.13
C ASP A 127 -18.47 -3.16 -2.38
N ILE A 128 -17.99 -3.28 -3.62
CA ILE A 128 -16.90 -4.18 -3.99
C ILE A 128 -15.58 -3.41 -4.07
N SER A 129 -14.71 -3.56 -3.08
CA SER A 129 -13.40 -2.89 -2.99
C SER A 129 -13.50 -1.41 -3.41
N PRO A 130 -14.39 -0.58 -2.79
CA PRO A 130 -14.67 0.76 -3.30
C PRO A 130 -13.43 1.65 -3.38
N LEU A 131 -12.51 1.55 -2.42
CA LEU A 131 -11.27 2.33 -2.41
C LEU A 131 -10.33 1.91 -3.53
N GLU A 132 -10.04 0.63 -3.66
CA GLU A 132 -9.09 0.10 -4.64
C GLU A 132 -9.57 0.32 -6.07
N ASN A 133 -10.89 0.22 -6.32
CA ASN A 133 -11.47 0.62 -7.59
C ASN A 133 -11.33 2.12 -7.85
N HIS A 134 -11.49 2.95 -6.82
CA HIS A 134 -11.27 4.38 -6.92
C HIS A 134 -9.80 4.71 -7.22
N HIS A 135 -8.85 4.09 -6.53
CA HIS A 135 -7.41 4.27 -6.79
C HIS A 135 -7.05 3.94 -8.24
N CYS A 136 -7.60 2.83 -8.78
CA CYS A 136 -7.48 2.50 -10.21
C CYS A 136 -8.05 3.60 -11.10
N ALA A 137 -9.26 4.08 -10.80
CA ALA A 137 -9.92 5.11 -11.60
C ALA A 137 -9.10 6.41 -11.63
N VAL A 138 -8.56 6.84 -10.49
CA VAL A 138 -7.70 8.03 -10.38
C VAL A 138 -6.39 7.80 -11.15
N ALA A 139 -5.74 6.65 -10.98
CA ALA A 139 -4.51 6.30 -11.68
C ALA A 139 -4.67 6.40 -13.21
N PHE A 140 -5.71 5.78 -13.74
CA PHE A 140 -5.97 5.82 -15.20
C PHE A 140 -6.55 7.15 -15.66
N GLY A 141 -7.18 7.93 -14.78
CA GLY A 141 -7.52 9.33 -15.04
C GLY A 141 -6.27 10.18 -15.30
N ILE A 142 -5.23 10.04 -14.46
CA ILE A 142 -3.93 10.70 -14.65
C ILE A 142 -3.27 10.23 -15.95
N LEU A 143 -3.23 8.92 -16.19
CA LEU A 143 -2.62 8.32 -17.37
C LEU A 143 -3.38 8.61 -18.68
N ASN A 144 -4.64 9.01 -18.61
CA ASN A 144 -5.41 9.42 -19.80
C ASN A 144 -5.02 10.80 -20.33
N ASN A 145 -4.30 11.60 -19.54
CA ASN A 145 -3.80 12.90 -19.99
C ASN A 145 -2.48 12.72 -20.75
N PRO A 146 -2.37 13.22 -21.99
CA PRO A 146 -1.14 13.09 -22.80
C PRO A 146 0.12 13.65 -22.14
N GLU A 147 -0.02 14.67 -21.28
CA GLU A 147 1.13 15.27 -20.59
C GLU A 147 1.70 14.41 -19.46
N THR A 148 0.90 13.50 -18.92
CA THR A 148 1.24 12.62 -17.77
C THR A 148 1.17 11.14 -18.12
N ASN A 149 0.84 10.78 -19.35
CA ASN A 149 0.79 9.41 -19.82
C ASN A 149 2.20 8.85 -20.05
N ILE A 150 2.76 8.20 -19.04
CA ILE A 150 4.06 7.53 -19.16
C ILE A 150 4.06 6.34 -20.13
N PHE A 151 2.88 5.86 -20.52
CA PHE A 151 2.69 4.77 -21.49
C PHE A 151 2.27 5.25 -22.88
N ALA A 152 2.42 6.54 -23.20
CA ALA A 152 1.98 7.11 -24.47
C ALA A 152 2.67 6.48 -25.71
N ASN A 153 3.86 5.92 -25.53
CA ASN A 153 4.69 5.42 -26.64
C ASN A 153 4.63 3.89 -26.82
N VAL A 154 3.77 3.19 -26.08
CA VAL A 154 3.57 1.75 -26.24
C VAL A 154 2.39 1.44 -27.17
N SER A 155 2.35 0.22 -27.74
CA SER A 155 1.21 -0.22 -28.52
C SER A 155 -0.05 -0.38 -27.66
N GLN A 156 -1.23 -0.34 -28.29
CA GLN A 156 -2.50 -0.56 -27.60
C GLN A 156 -2.56 -1.94 -26.88
N GLU A 157 -1.93 -2.95 -27.47
CA GLU A 157 -1.88 -4.29 -26.88
C GLU A 157 -1.03 -4.29 -25.61
N VAL A 158 0.15 -3.67 -25.62
CA VAL A 158 0.99 -3.50 -24.43
C VAL A 158 0.25 -2.69 -23.37
N PHE A 159 -0.36 -1.57 -23.74
CA PHE A 159 -1.12 -0.74 -22.81
C PHE A 159 -2.28 -1.52 -22.15
N ARG A 160 -2.97 -2.40 -22.91
CA ARG A 160 -4.04 -3.25 -22.33
C ARG A 160 -3.49 -4.18 -21.26
N ARG A 161 -2.35 -4.86 -21.52
CA ARG A 161 -1.70 -5.73 -20.53
C ARG A 161 -1.25 -4.95 -19.30
N VAL A 162 -0.60 -3.81 -19.50
CA VAL A 162 -0.15 -2.92 -18.42
C VAL A 162 -1.34 -2.47 -17.56
N ARG A 163 -2.43 -2.01 -18.18
CA ARG A 163 -3.65 -1.61 -17.50
C ARG A 163 -4.25 -2.75 -16.68
N GLN A 164 -4.36 -3.93 -17.27
CA GLN A 164 -4.89 -5.12 -16.59
C GLN A 164 -4.00 -5.51 -15.40
N GLY A 165 -2.68 -5.50 -15.58
CA GLY A 165 -1.73 -5.84 -14.52
C GLY A 165 -1.78 -4.85 -13.35
N ILE A 166 -1.73 -3.55 -13.62
CA ILE A 166 -1.83 -2.51 -12.59
C ILE A 166 -3.15 -2.63 -11.83
N THR A 167 -4.28 -2.76 -12.53
CA THR A 167 -5.60 -2.90 -11.91
C THR A 167 -5.68 -4.14 -11.03
N SER A 168 -5.20 -5.29 -11.51
CA SER A 168 -5.18 -6.53 -10.73
C SER A 168 -4.37 -6.39 -9.44
N LEU A 169 -3.22 -5.72 -9.49
CA LEU A 169 -2.36 -5.52 -8.33
C LEU A 169 -2.94 -4.53 -7.33
N ILE A 170 -3.54 -3.42 -7.79
CA ILE A 170 -4.19 -2.46 -6.90
C ILE A 170 -5.40 -3.12 -6.21
N LEU A 171 -6.23 -3.86 -6.93
CA LEU A 171 -7.35 -4.61 -6.34
C LEU A 171 -6.90 -5.70 -5.36
N ALA A 172 -5.66 -6.20 -5.49
CA ALA A 172 -5.10 -7.17 -4.55
C ALA A 172 -4.68 -6.54 -3.21
N THR A 173 -4.55 -5.22 -3.10
CA THR A 173 -4.22 -4.56 -1.82
C THR A 173 -5.39 -4.54 -0.86
N ASP A 174 -6.64 -4.72 -1.31
CA ASP A 174 -7.79 -4.88 -0.41
C ASP A 174 -7.52 -5.99 0.62
N MET A 175 -7.60 -5.61 1.91
CA MET A 175 -7.37 -6.55 3.02
C MET A 175 -8.46 -7.62 3.12
N ALA A 176 -9.65 -7.40 2.56
CA ALA A 176 -10.68 -8.44 2.45
C ALA A 176 -10.21 -9.64 1.62
N ARG A 177 -9.28 -9.44 0.68
CA ARG A 177 -8.70 -10.48 -0.17
C ARG A 177 -7.44 -11.13 0.40
N HIS A 178 -6.99 -10.74 1.61
CA HIS A 178 -5.74 -11.23 2.18
C HIS A 178 -5.68 -12.76 2.30
N GLY A 179 -6.72 -13.36 2.88
CA GLY A 179 -6.80 -14.81 3.04
C GLY A 179 -6.81 -15.57 1.71
N GLU A 180 -7.63 -15.13 0.76
CA GLU A 180 -7.70 -15.70 -0.59
C GLU A 180 -6.33 -15.74 -1.29
N ILE A 181 -5.62 -14.61 -1.29
CA ILE A 181 -4.31 -14.48 -1.97
C ILE A 181 -3.24 -15.31 -1.26
N LEU A 182 -3.22 -15.29 0.07
CA LEU A 182 -2.26 -16.08 0.86
C LEU A 182 -2.47 -17.58 0.67
N ASP A 183 -3.73 -18.04 0.63
CA ASP A 183 -4.04 -19.46 0.42
C ASP A 183 -3.76 -19.89 -1.03
N ALA A 184 -3.96 -19.00 -2.01
CA ALA A 184 -3.52 -19.27 -3.38
C ALA A 184 -1.99 -19.46 -3.45
N MET A 185 -1.21 -18.63 -2.75
CA MET A 185 0.25 -18.80 -2.70
C MET A 185 0.66 -20.10 -2.02
N LYS A 186 -0.01 -20.49 -0.92
CA LYS A 186 0.26 -21.77 -0.25
C LYS A 186 -0.02 -22.97 -1.15
N ARG A 187 -1.14 -22.98 -1.90
CA ARG A 187 -1.44 -24.02 -2.89
C ARG A 187 -0.36 -24.11 -3.96
N ASN A 188 0.07 -22.97 -4.50
CA ASN A 188 1.15 -22.93 -5.49
C ASN A 188 2.47 -23.50 -4.95
N LEU A 189 2.75 -23.33 -3.65
CA LEU A 189 3.90 -23.92 -2.97
C LEU A 189 3.77 -25.46 -2.84
N GLU A 190 2.59 -25.95 -2.48
CA GLU A 190 2.29 -27.39 -2.37
C GLU A 190 2.39 -28.11 -3.71
N GLU A 191 2.00 -27.45 -4.81
CA GLU A 191 2.12 -27.96 -6.18
C GLU A 191 3.55 -27.89 -6.76
N GLY A 192 4.48 -27.30 -6.03
CA GLY A 192 5.83 -27.00 -6.52
C GLY A 192 5.85 -25.67 -7.28
N PHE A 193 6.15 -24.61 -6.55
CA PHE A 193 6.20 -23.25 -7.09
C PHE A 193 7.14 -23.13 -8.30
N ASN A 194 6.63 -22.52 -9.38
CA ASN A 194 7.38 -22.34 -10.62
C ASN A 194 7.01 -21.00 -11.29
N LEU A 195 8.01 -20.11 -11.46
CA LEU A 195 7.82 -18.80 -12.11
C LEU A 195 7.42 -18.87 -13.60
N GLU A 196 7.70 -19.99 -14.29
CA GLU A 196 7.28 -20.18 -15.67
C GLU A 196 5.76 -20.37 -15.79
N LYS A 197 5.09 -20.87 -14.73
CA LYS A 197 3.64 -20.96 -14.68
C LYS A 197 3.05 -19.57 -14.47
N LYS A 198 2.24 -19.10 -15.40
CA LYS A 198 1.61 -17.77 -15.36
C LYS A 198 0.83 -17.53 -14.06
N GLU A 199 0.05 -18.51 -13.63
CA GLU A 199 -0.77 -18.43 -12.42
C GLU A 199 0.09 -18.22 -11.16
N HIS A 200 1.17 -18.98 -11.01
CA HIS A 200 2.11 -18.84 -9.89
C HIS A 200 2.78 -17.46 -9.89
N ARG A 201 3.14 -16.97 -11.08
CA ARG A 201 3.76 -15.65 -11.24
C ARG A 201 2.79 -14.51 -10.91
N GLU A 202 1.52 -14.59 -11.36
CA GLU A 202 0.51 -13.60 -11.01
C GLU A 202 0.21 -13.59 -9.52
N THR A 203 0.06 -14.77 -8.90
CA THR A 203 -0.13 -14.89 -7.44
C THR A 203 1.05 -14.29 -6.67
N LEU A 204 2.29 -14.59 -7.09
CA LEU A 204 3.47 -14.00 -6.46
C LEU A 204 3.45 -12.46 -6.53
N LYS A 205 3.11 -11.88 -7.68
CA LYS A 205 3.04 -10.42 -7.82
C LYS A 205 1.99 -9.79 -6.88
N MET A 206 0.83 -10.44 -6.71
CA MET A 206 -0.18 -10.00 -5.74
C MET A 206 0.34 -10.09 -4.29
N VAL A 207 1.02 -11.17 -3.94
CA VAL A 207 1.64 -11.33 -2.62
C VAL A 207 2.71 -10.28 -2.39
N LEU A 208 3.55 -9.99 -3.38
CA LEU A 208 4.61 -8.98 -3.27
C LEU A 208 4.04 -7.59 -2.99
N ILE A 209 3.02 -7.14 -3.73
CA ILE A 209 2.46 -5.81 -3.48
C ILE A 209 1.82 -5.72 -2.10
N LYS A 210 1.13 -6.77 -1.63
CA LYS A 210 0.60 -6.83 -0.26
C LYS A 210 1.72 -6.79 0.79
N CYS A 211 2.79 -7.57 0.61
CA CYS A 211 3.96 -7.50 1.50
C CYS A 211 4.55 -6.09 1.55
N CYS A 212 4.65 -5.41 0.41
CA CYS A 212 5.19 -4.06 0.34
C CYS A 212 4.30 -3.05 1.05
N ASP A 213 2.98 -3.15 0.86
CA ASP A 213 1.98 -2.28 1.44
C ASP A 213 2.00 -2.31 2.99
N ILE A 214 2.06 -3.51 3.56
CA ILE A 214 2.07 -3.71 5.02
C ILE A 214 3.49 -3.87 5.61
N SER A 215 4.52 -3.34 4.95
CA SER A 215 5.94 -3.60 5.27
C SER A 215 6.54 -2.75 6.38
N ASN A 216 5.78 -1.89 7.05
CA ASN A 216 6.37 -0.96 8.02
C ASN A 216 7.15 -1.67 9.12
N GLU A 217 6.62 -2.78 9.66
CA GLU A 217 7.21 -3.52 10.77
C GLU A 217 8.43 -4.38 10.40
N VAL A 218 8.76 -4.53 9.12
CA VAL A 218 10.04 -5.15 8.72
C VAL A 218 11.18 -4.15 8.72
N ARG A 219 10.90 -2.86 8.95
CA ARG A 219 11.89 -1.80 9.05
C ARG A 219 12.40 -1.68 10.48
N PRO A 220 13.57 -1.05 10.70
CA PRO A 220 14.04 -0.74 12.06
C PRO A 220 12.97 0.01 12.87
N MET A 221 12.89 -0.27 14.16
CA MET A 221 11.87 0.26 15.08
C MET A 221 11.79 1.80 15.07
N SER A 222 12.93 2.48 14.95
CA SER A 222 13.00 3.93 14.82
C SER A 222 12.27 4.48 13.58
N VAL A 223 11.99 3.63 12.61
CA VAL A 223 11.25 3.95 11.39
C VAL A 223 9.81 3.45 11.48
N SER A 224 9.58 2.22 11.97
CA SER A 224 8.25 1.61 12.01
C SER A 224 7.33 2.27 13.05
N GLU A 225 7.83 2.56 14.24
CA GLU A 225 7.03 3.09 15.34
C GLU A 225 6.31 4.41 15.02
N PRO A 226 6.94 5.42 14.39
CA PRO A 226 6.23 6.62 13.94
C PRO A 226 5.12 6.34 12.92
N TRP A 227 5.26 5.30 12.08
CA TRP A 227 4.21 4.89 11.14
C TRP A 227 3.01 4.26 11.86
N VAL A 228 3.24 3.52 12.95
CA VAL A 228 2.15 3.00 13.79
C VAL A 228 1.35 4.13 14.41
N ASP A 229 2.03 5.18 14.89
CA ASP A 229 1.34 6.36 15.45
C ASP A 229 0.46 7.05 14.38
N CYS A 230 0.97 7.21 13.16
CA CYS A 230 0.20 7.73 12.04
C CYS A 230 -1.02 6.86 11.70
N LEU A 231 -0.86 5.53 11.70
CA LEU A 231 -1.94 4.59 11.39
C LEU A 231 -3.04 4.63 12.46
N LEU A 232 -2.64 4.62 13.73
CA LEU A 232 -3.59 4.70 14.84
C LEU A 232 -4.32 6.04 14.87
N GLU A 233 -3.65 7.15 14.56
CA GLU A 233 -4.31 8.45 14.43
C GLU A 233 -5.41 8.41 13.36
N GLU A 234 -5.14 7.84 12.19
CA GLU A 234 -6.12 7.71 11.11
C GLU A 234 -7.28 6.79 11.52
N TYR A 235 -6.99 5.65 12.16
CA TYR A 235 -8.00 4.73 12.67
C TYR A 235 -8.88 5.36 13.75
N PHE A 236 -8.29 6.09 14.67
CA PHE A 236 -9.04 6.77 15.74
C PHE A 236 -9.92 7.89 15.17
N ASN A 237 -9.45 8.63 14.17
CA ASN A 237 -10.25 9.63 13.48
C ASN A 237 -11.47 9.00 12.77
N GLN A 238 -11.31 7.82 12.16
CA GLN A 238 -12.44 7.07 11.61
C GLN A 238 -13.41 6.62 12.69
N SER A 239 -12.91 6.00 13.77
CA SER A 239 -13.73 5.51 14.87
C SER A 239 -14.54 6.61 15.53
N ASP A 240 -13.94 7.78 15.77
CA ASP A 240 -14.64 8.92 16.35
C ASP A 240 -15.78 9.40 15.45
N ARG A 241 -15.52 9.47 14.14
CA ARG A 241 -16.53 9.82 13.15
C ARG A 241 -17.65 8.79 13.04
N GLU A 242 -17.32 7.49 13.09
CA GLU A 242 -18.32 6.41 13.12
C GLU A 242 -19.23 6.53 14.33
N LYS A 243 -18.67 6.86 15.52
CA LYS A 243 -19.46 7.11 16.73
C LYS A 243 -20.40 8.32 16.57
N GLU A 244 -19.89 9.42 16.01
CA GLU A 244 -20.69 10.63 15.76
C GLU A 244 -21.84 10.38 14.78
N GLU A 245 -21.61 9.56 13.74
CA GLU A 245 -22.59 9.22 12.71
C GLU A 245 -23.49 8.03 13.12
N GLY A 246 -23.27 7.43 14.30
CA GLY A 246 -24.04 6.26 14.78
C GLY A 246 -23.79 5.00 13.97
N LEU A 247 -22.62 4.88 13.38
CA LEU A 247 -22.19 3.73 12.56
C LEU A 247 -21.49 2.65 13.43
N PRO A 248 -21.44 1.39 12.95
CA PRO A 248 -20.66 0.34 13.62
C PRO A 248 -19.16 0.70 13.68
N VAL A 249 -18.57 0.56 14.87
CA VAL A 249 -17.14 0.80 15.12
C VAL A 249 -16.39 -0.52 15.25
N ALA A 250 -15.33 -0.71 14.49
CA ALA A 250 -14.45 -1.85 14.65
C ALA A 250 -13.65 -1.74 15.95
N PRO A 251 -13.68 -2.76 16.87
CA PRO A 251 -13.03 -2.67 18.17
C PRO A 251 -11.54 -2.34 18.10
N PHE A 252 -10.83 -2.80 17.08
CA PHE A 252 -9.39 -2.56 16.89
C PHE A 252 -9.06 -1.14 16.40
N MET A 253 -10.07 -0.32 16.12
CA MET A 253 -9.93 1.09 15.71
C MET A 253 -10.40 2.06 16.81
N ASP A 254 -10.95 1.56 17.91
CA ASP A 254 -11.49 2.38 18.99
C ASP A 254 -10.40 2.77 19.99
N ARG A 255 -10.09 4.07 20.10
CA ARG A 255 -9.06 4.60 21.02
C ARG A 255 -9.30 4.26 22.49
N GLU A 256 -10.54 3.94 22.87
CA GLU A 256 -10.86 3.54 24.25
C GLU A 256 -10.58 2.06 24.51
N LYS A 257 -10.44 1.24 23.45
CA LYS A 257 -10.30 -0.22 23.55
C LYS A 257 -8.93 -0.73 23.14
N VAL A 258 -8.19 0.04 22.35
CA VAL A 258 -6.95 -0.41 21.72
C VAL A 258 -5.77 0.42 22.19
N THR A 259 -4.69 -0.26 22.56
CA THR A 259 -3.37 0.34 22.76
C THR A 259 -2.48 0.06 21.54
N LYS A 260 -1.43 0.86 21.35
CA LYS A 260 -0.43 0.63 20.29
C LYS A 260 0.12 -0.80 20.35
N SER A 261 0.48 -1.27 21.55
CA SER A 261 1.03 -2.61 21.76
C SER A 261 0.06 -3.71 21.37
N SER A 262 -1.22 -3.63 21.80
CA SER A 262 -2.23 -4.64 21.47
C SER A 262 -2.57 -4.71 19.98
N ALA A 263 -2.66 -3.56 19.31
CA ALA A 263 -2.91 -3.48 17.87
C ALA A 263 -1.79 -4.16 17.07
N GLN A 264 -0.53 -3.83 17.38
CA GLN A 264 0.62 -4.34 16.64
C GLN A 264 0.89 -5.82 16.93
N THR A 265 0.78 -6.27 18.19
CA THR A 265 0.93 -7.68 18.55
C THR A 265 0.02 -8.57 17.70
N GLY A 266 -1.28 -8.24 17.61
CA GLY A 266 -2.23 -9.02 16.82
C GLY A 266 -1.92 -8.99 15.33
N PHE A 267 -1.62 -7.81 14.77
CA PHE A 267 -1.34 -7.64 13.36
C PHE A 267 -0.05 -8.36 12.92
N ILE A 268 1.04 -8.20 13.67
CA ILE A 268 2.31 -8.87 13.38
C ILE A 268 2.14 -10.38 13.44
N LYS A 269 1.53 -10.90 14.50
CA LYS A 269 1.41 -12.33 14.77
C LYS A 269 0.52 -13.07 13.77
N TYR A 270 -0.63 -12.49 13.42
CA TYR A 270 -1.66 -13.17 12.63
C TYR A 270 -1.70 -12.78 11.18
N VAL A 271 -1.13 -11.65 10.78
CA VAL A 271 -1.14 -11.16 9.41
C VAL A 271 0.27 -11.14 8.81
N LEU A 272 1.20 -10.40 9.43
CA LEU A 272 2.52 -10.17 8.82
C LEU A 272 3.39 -11.43 8.80
N ILE A 273 3.62 -12.06 9.96
CA ILE A 273 4.50 -13.24 10.04
C ILE A 273 4.03 -14.35 9.10
N PRO A 274 2.75 -14.77 9.06
CA PRO A 274 2.30 -15.82 8.15
C PRO A 274 2.53 -15.48 6.68
N MET A 275 2.35 -14.21 6.29
CA MET A 275 2.52 -13.77 4.92
C MET A 275 4.00 -13.76 4.51
N PHE A 276 4.85 -13.13 5.29
CA PHE A 276 6.29 -13.07 4.99
C PHE A 276 6.97 -14.45 5.07
N GLN A 277 6.57 -15.31 6.00
CA GLN A 277 7.02 -16.71 6.04
C GLN A 277 6.61 -17.51 4.79
N THR A 278 5.45 -17.22 4.22
CA THR A 278 5.02 -17.87 2.97
C THR A 278 5.91 -17.46 1.81
N VAL A 279 6.29 -16.18 1.71
CA VAL A 279 7.27 -15.69 0.71
C VAL A 279 8.66 -16.26 0.96
N ALA A 280 9.08 -16.38 2.21
CA ALA A 280 10.37 -16.92 2.62
C ALA A 280 10.57 -18.38 2.17
N LYS A 281 9.51 -19.17 2.00
CA LYS A 281 9.61 -20.52 1.44
C LYS A 281 10.13 -20.55 0.00
N VAL A 282 9.89 -19.48 -0.77
CA VAL A 282 10.43 -19.31 -2.13
C VAL A 282 11.77 -18.59 -2.11
N TYR A 283 11.88 -17.56 -1.25
CA TYR A 283 13.03 -16.67 -1.16
C TYR A 283 13.57 -16.64 0.27
N PRO A 284 14.48 -17.55 0.65
CA PRO A 284 14.97 -17.67 2.04
C PRO A 284 15.56 -16.40 2.63
N ILE A 285 16.10 -15.50 1.81
CA ILE A 285 16.59 -14.18 2.24
C ILE A 285 15.53 -13.35 2.97
N ILE A 286 14.25 -13.56 2.66
CA ILE A 286 13.13 -12.88 3.32
C ILE A 286 12.96 -13.32 4.78
N ASP A 287 13.26 -14.59 5.10
CA ASP A 287 13.24 -15.06 6.50
C ASP A 287 14.31 -14.33 7.31
N GLU A 288 15.52 -14.25 6.79
CA GLU A 288 16.66 -13.62 7.46
C GLU A 288 16.41 -12.11 7.69
N LEU A 289 16.03 -11.39 6.64
CA LEU A 289 15.99 -9.91 6.67
C LEU A 289 14.65 -9.34 7.16
N MET A 290 13.54 -10.06 6.97
CA MET A 290 12.20 -9.52 7.24
C MET A 290 11.47 -10.29 8.33
N VAL A 291 11.38 -11.62 8.26
CA VAL A 291 10.67 -12.39 9.29
C VAL A 291 11.38 -12.28 10.64
N THR A 292 12.71 -12.25 10.65
CA THR A 292 13.48 -12.03 11.88
C THR A 292 13.15 -10.67 12.50
N GLN A 293 13.05 -9.60 11.71
CA GLN A 293 12.67 -8.28 12.22
C GLN A 293 11.23 -8.27 12.77
N LEU A 294 10.29 -8.93 12.07
CA LEU A 294 8.91 -9.07 12.56
C LEU A 294 8.84 -9.79 13.90
N LYS A 295 9.64 -10.85 14.11
CA LYS A 295 9.71 -11.55 15.40
C LYS A 295 10.26 -10.65 16.51
N CYS A 296 11.33 -9.90 16.22
CA CYS A 296 11.88 -8.93 17.18
C CYS A 296 10.87 -7.81 17.52
N ALA A 297 10.13 -7.31 16.51
CA ALA A 297 9.07 -6.34 16.73
C ALA A 297 7.93 -6.92 17.59
N LEU A 298 7.51 -8.16 17.31
CA LEU A 298 6.49 -8.86 18.10
C LEU A 298 6.90 -8.98 19.57
N GLU A 299 8.09 -9.50 19.86
CA GLU A 299 8.61 -9.65 21.23
C GLU A 299 8.62 -8.30 21.99
N ARG A 300 8.95 -7.22 21.28
CA ARG A 300 8.94 -5.88 21.88
C ARG A 300 7.54 -5.39 22.20
N TYR A 301 6.57 -5.54 21.28
CA TYR A 301 5.20 -5.14 21.55
C TYR A 301 4.53 -6.01 22.63
N GLU A 302 4.82 -7.31 22.69
CA GLU A 302 4.37 -8.21 23.77
C GLU A 302 4.89 -7.73 25.14
N LYS A 303 6.17 -7.36 25.24
CA LYS A 303 6.74 -6.78 26.49
C LYS A 303 6.07 -5.47 26.90
N LEU A 304 5.85 -4.57 25.92
CA LEU A 304 5.15 -3.30 26.18
C LEU A 304 3.72 -3.54 26.67
N GLN A 305 3.02 -4.52 26.11
CA GLN A 305 1.68 -4.89 26.52
C GLN A 305 1.66 -5.42 27.97
N GLU A 306 2.59 -6.29 28.31
CA GLU A 306 2.73 -6.77 29.70
C GLU A 306 3.01 -5.64 30.70
N GLU A 307 3.84 -4.67 30.34
CA GLU A 307 4.13 -3.50 31.18
C GLU A 307 2.89 -2.61 31.34
N GLU A 308 2.12 -2.38 30.28
CA GLU A 308 0.87 -1.62 30.32
C GLU A 308 -0.17 -2.31 31.23
N GLU A 309 -0.32 -3.63 31.15
CA GLU A 309 -1.22 -4.41 31.99
C GLU A 309 -0.82 -4.36 33.49
N LYS A 310 0.48 -4.46 33.78
CA LYS A 310 0.99 -4.33 35.15
C LYS A 310 0.69 -2.94 35.73
N ARG A 311 0.91 -1.89 34.96
CA ARG A 311 0.61 -0.51 35.39
C ARG A 311 -0.89 -0.31 35.67
N LYS A 312 -1.76 -0.85 34.83
CA LYS A 312 -3.21 -0.78 35.02
C LYS A 312 -3.65 -1.48 36.30
N LYS A 313 -3.13 -2.68 36.59
CA LYS A 313 -3.44 -3.43 37.81
C LYS A 313 -3.02 -2.68 39.09
N THR A 314 -1.78 -2.14 39.09
CA THR A 314 -1.28 -1.35 40.22
C THR A 314 -2.10 -0.08 40.44
N SER A 315 -2.55 0.59 39.37
CA SER A 315 -3.40 1.78 39.52
C SER A 315 -4.80 1.45 40.06
N THR A 316 -5.37 0.31 39.67
CA THR A 316 -6.68 -0.14 40.19
C THR A 316 -6.60 -0.51 41.66
N GLU A 317 -5.55 -1.24 42.09
CA GLU A 317 -5.32 -1.62 43.48
C GLU A 317 -5.11 -0.38 44.38
N LEU A 318 -4.51 0.69 43.88
CA LEU A 318 -4.34 1.94 44.63
C LEU A 318 -5.67 2.70 44.80
N VAL A 319 -6.55 2.67 43.80
CA VAL A 319 -7.88 3.33 43.86
C VAL A 319 -8.87 2.56 44.76
N GLU A 320 -8.73 1.24 44.89
CA GLU A 320 -9.57 0.42 45.78
C GLU A 320 -9.09 0.45 47.24
N ALA A 321 -7.89 0.97 47.51
CA ALA A 321 -7.30 1.06 48.84
C ALA A 321 -7.54 2.43 49.53
N ASP A 322 -8.03 3.42 48.80
CA ASP A 322 -8.47 4.74 49.32
C ASP A 322 -10.01 4.76 49.49
#